data_cc8684653e2e52bdc2b0d6243e5047aa
#
_entry.id   cc8684653e2e52bdc2b0d6243e5047aa
#
_cell.length_a   1.000
_cell.length_b   1.000
_cell.length_c   1.000
_cell.angle_alpha   90.00
_cell.angle_beta   90.00
_cell.angle_gamma   90.00
#
_symmetry.space_group_name_H-M   'P 1'
#
loop_
_entity.id
_entity.type
_entity.pdbx_description
1 polymer ?
#
loop_
_entity_poly.entity_id
_entity_poly.type
_entity_poly.pdbx_seq_one_letter_code
_entity_poly.pdbx_strand_id
1 'polypeptide(L)'
;MEKDKKTFVILIPGFPANEQDGTCLPFPQLFVKTLQKQHPALKVIVFAFQYPFSSVPYHWHGVTVYPFNGRERGKLSRLFVWWRVNRKFRKMARAHDVAGLLNFWLGECSLIGTYLARKYGLPAFTWLMGQDARQGNRYVNRVKPTAGELIALSDFLADELHRNYRIRPAHVIVPGVDAAEFSMRKQARTIDIIGVGSLITLKRYDVFIEIIAGVAKTFPQVKAVICGKGPERDRLIDQIWNAGLQANIDLLDETTHAEVLCLMQRSKILLHPSSYEGFPTVYAEALYAGAHVVGFFSPMRHPFAHQHVVASKEEMLNVVVNILSRENTDHASVLTCSIEETCSRVLALYDSAGSFSK
;
A
#
# COMPACT_ATOMS: atom_id res chain seq x y z
N MET A 1 30.11 12.33 -18.26
CA MET A 1 28.83 12.19 -18.97
C MET A 1 27.68 11.65 -18.11
N GLU A 2 27.79 11.57 -16.78
CA GLU A 2 26.68 11.13 -15.87
C GLU A 2 26.02 12.31 -15.10
N LYS A 3 26.49 13.53 -15.33
CA LYS A 3 26.00 14.74 -14.63
C LYS A 3 24.68 15.30 -15.15
N ASP A 4 24.20 14.83 -16.30
CA ASP A 4 23.03 15.43 -16.98
C ASP A 4 21.68 14.80 -16.58
N LYS A 5 21.68 13.72 -15.82
CA LYS A 5 20.44 13.09 -15.36
C LYS A 5 20.01 13.67 -14.02
N LYS A 6 18.80 14.23 -13.96
CA LYS A 6 18.14 14.60 -12.70
C LYS A 6 18.04 13.38 -11.78
N THR A 7 18.31 13.57 -10.50
CA THR A 7 18.26 12.49 -9.52
C THR A 7 17.09 12.67 -8.57
N PHE A 8 16.25 11.65 -8.47
CA PHE A 8 15.10 11.61 -7.56
C PHE A 8 15.39 10.68 -6.40
N VAL A 9 15.24 11.16 -5.17
CA VAL A 9 15.63 10.41 -3.98
C VAL A 9 14.39 10.01 -3.18
N ILE A 10 14.25 8.71 -2.94
CA ILE A 10 13.16 8.14 -2.16
C ILE A 10 13.70 7.67 -0.82
N LEU A 11 13.10 8.15 0.28
CA LEU A 11 13.41 7.72 1.64
C LEU A 11 12.28 6.83 2.15
N ILE A 12 12.61 5.60 2.55
CA ILE A 12 11.62 4.58 2.91
C ILE A 12 12.12 3.73 4.09
N PRO A 13 11.22 3.25 4.99
CA PRO A 13 11.63 2.40 6.10
C PRO A 13 12.25 1.07 5.65
N GLY A 14 11.68 0.44 4.66
CA GLY A 14 12.14 -0.83 4.08
C GLY A 14 12.04 -0.85 2.58
N PHE A 15 12.88 -1.65 1.92
CA PHE A 15 12.82 -1.88 0.48
C PHE A 15 13.30 -3.32 0.18
N PRO A 16 12.84 -3.97 -0.91
CA PRO A 16 13.19 -5.36 -1.21
C PRO A 16 14.69 -5.63 -1.19
N ALA A 17 15.10 -6.74 -0.63
CA ALA A 17 16.51 -7.14 -0.57
C ALA A 17 17.07 -7.54 -1.95
N ASN A 18 16.20 -8.00 -2.85
CA ASN A 18 16.49 -8.38 -4.23
C ASN A 18 15.19 -8.34 -5.06
N GLU A 19 15.27 -8.63 -6.34
CA GLU A 19 14.14 -8.60 -7.29
C GLU A 19 13.09 -9.71 -7.05
N GLN A 20 13.41 -10.72 -6.26
CA GLN A 20 12.51 -11.82 -5.91
C GLN A 20 11.75 -11.58 -4.60
N ASP A 21 12.14 -10.56 -3.82
CA ASP A 21 11.47 -10.18 -2.59
C ASP A 21 10.19 -9.38 -2.90
N GLY A 22 9.13 -10.07 -3.28
CA GLY A 22 7.83 -9.49 -3.63
C GLY A 22 6.96 -9.11 -2.43
N THR A 23 7.37 -9.45 -1.19
CA THR A 23 6.53 -9.25 0.02
C THR A 23 6.83 -7.96 0.76
N CYS A 24 8.02 -7.37 0.57
CA CYS A 24 8.42 -6.14 1.24
C CYS A 24 7.76 -4.92 0.63
N LEU A 25 6.67 -4.43 1.23
CA LEU A 25 5.98 -3.19 0.83
C LEU A 25 5.59 -3.19 -0.68
N PRO A 26 4.63 -3.99 -1.14
CA PRO A 26 4.32 -4.19 -2.56
C PRO A 26 4.03 -2.90 -3.32
N PHE A 27 3.20 -2.00 -2.78
CA PHE A 27 2.87 -0.73 -3.46
C PHE A 27 4.09 0.18 -3.70
N PRO A 28 4.97 0.47 -2.71
CA PRO A 28 6.21 1.19 -2.97
C PRO A 28 7.12 0.55 -4.02
N GLN A 29 7.20 -0.79 -4.07
CA GLN A 29 7.94 -1.50 -5.12
C GLN A 29 7.36 -1.21 -6.50
N LEU A 30 6.05 -1.39 -6.65
CA LEU A 30 5.33 -1.14 -7.90
C LEU A 30 5.54 0.31 -8.36
N PHE A 31 5.38 1.28 -7.45
CA PHE A 31 5.61 2.69 -7.72
C PHE A 31 7.03 2.97 -8.23
N VAL A 32 8.06 2.49 -7.52
CA VAL A 32 9.46 2.74 -7.88
C VAL A 32 9.83 2.08 -9.22
N LYS A 33 9.37 0.85 -9.45
CA LYS A 33 9.59 0.11 -10.70
C LYS A 33 8.95 0.82 -11.90
N THR A 34 7.70 1.24 -11.74
CA THR A 34 6.96 1.96 -12.80
C THR A 34 7.56 3.32 -13.06
N LEU A 35 7.90 4.07 -12.01
CA LEU A 35 8.56 5.38 -12.13
C LEU A 35 9.86 5.29 -12.94
N GLN A 36 10.73 4.33 -12.63
CA GLN A 36 12.00 4.14 -13.36
C GLN A 36 11.76 3.70 -14.81
N LYS A 37 10.74 2.86 -15.06
CA LYS A 37 10.36 2.40 -16.42
C LYS A 37 9.83 3.56 -17.28
N GLN A 38 8.96 4.41 -16.71
CA GLN A 38 8.36 5.54 -17.44
C GLN A 38 9.36 6.69 -17.68
N HIS A 39 10.31 6.88 -16.76
CA HIS A 39 11.27 7.98 -16.79
C HIS A 39 12.72 7.47 -16.77
N PRO A 40 13.21 6.80 -17.84
CA PRO A 40 14.56 6.24 -17.89
C PRO A 40 15.67 7.31 -17.86
N ALA A 41 15.34 8.55 -18.19
CA ALA A 41 16.24 9.69 -18.04
C ALA A 41 16.37 10.15 -16.57
N LEU A 42 15.43 9.82 -15.69
CA LEU A 42 15.49 10.11 -14.27
C LEU A 42 16.30 9.04 -13.54
N LYS A 43 17.28 9.46 -12.74
CA LYS A 43 18.04 8.56 -11.88
C LYS A 43 17.30 8.41 -10.55
N VAL A 44 16.62 7.28 -10.34
CA VAL A 44 15.95 7.00 -9.07
C VAL A 44 16.95 6.37 -8.09
N ILE A 45 17.02 6.91 -6.88
CA ILE A 45 17.84 6.40 -5.77
C ILE A 45 16.95 6.18 -4.55
N VAL A 46 17.01 4.97 -3.98
CA VAL A 46 16.26 4.61 -2.77
C VAL A 46 17.20 4.54 -1.55
N PHE A 47 16.80 5.20 -0.47
CA PHE A 47 17.42 5.12 0.84
C PHE A 47 16.53 4.31 1.77
N ALA A 48 16.89 3.04 2.02
CA ALA A 48 16.14 2.10 2.83
C ALA A 48 16.71 2.05 4.26
N PHE A 49 15.95 2.56 5.25
CA PHE A 49 16.46 2.85 6.59
C PHE A 49 16.61 1.58 7.45
N GLN A 50 15.60 0.71 7.49
CA GLN A 50 15.51 -0.39 8.44
C GLN A 50 15.80 -1.75 7.81
N TYR A 51 15.23 -2.01 6.63
CA TYR A 51 15.36 -3.23 5.83
C TYR A 51 15.75 -2.86 4.38
N PRO A 52 16.59 -3.67 3.71
CA PRO A 52 17.14 -4.98 4.10
C PRO A 52 18.22 -4.88 5.17
N PHE A 53 18.48 -6.03 5.84
CA PHE A 53 19.49 -6.15 6.90
C PHE A 53 20.92 -6.23 6.35
N SER A 54 21.21 -5.36 5.41
CA SER A 54 22.50 -5.18 4.76
C SER A 54 22.92 -3.69 4.82
N SER A 55 24.19 -3.42 4.56
CA SER A 55 24.70 -2.06 4.36
C SER A 55 25.40 -1.92 3.01
N VAL A 56 25.36 -2.96 2.19
CA VAL A 56 25.97 -2.99 0.85
C VAL A 56 24.96 -2.45 -0.15
N PRO A 57 25.30 -1.40 -0.91
CA PRO A 57 24.44 -0.91 -1.99
C PRO A 57 24.24 -1.97 -3.06
N TYR A 58 23.05 -1.96 -3.67
CA TYR A 58 22.70 -2.88 -4.74
C TYR A 58 21.83 -2.21 -5.79
N HIS A 59 21.62 -2.87 -6.91
CA HIS A 59 20.68 -2.47 -7.95
C HIS A 59 19.42 -3.35 -7.89
N TRP A 60 18.27 -2.72 -8.11
CA TRP A 60 16.97 -3.35 -8.14
C TRP A 60 16.16 -2.74 -9.30
N HIS A 61 15.85 -3.53 -10.34
CA HIS A 61 15.16 -3.06 -11.56
C HIS A 61 15.69 -1.72 -12.11
N GLY A 62 17.02 -1.57 -12.18
CA GLY A 62 17.67 -0.35 -12.66
C GLY A 62 17.81 0.79 -11.64
N VAL A 63 17.20 0.65 -10.46
CA VAL A 63 17.25 1.62 -9.37
C VAL A 63 18.43 1.33 -8.43
N THR A 64 19.13 2.37 -7.99
CA THR A 64 20.20 2.21 -6.98
C THR A 64 19.62 2.27 -5.57
N VAL A 65 19.84 1.23 -4.78
CA VAL A 65 19.37 1.15 -3.39
C VAL A 65 20.54 1.26 -2.41
N TYR A 66 20.42 2.13 -1.43
CA TYR A 66 21.33 2.27 -0.30
C TYR A 66 20.63 1.82 0.98
N PRO A 67 20.88 0.57 1.45
CA PRO A 67 20.33 0.07 2.70
C PRO A 67 21.19 0.54 3.89
N PHE A 68 20.53 0.92 4.98
CA PHE A 68 21.18 1.41 6.18
C PHE A 68 21.16 0.45 7.37
N ASN A 69 20.46 -0.72 7.23
CA ASN A 69 20.46 -1.81 8.22
C ASN A 69 20.05 -1.38 9.63
N GLY A 70 19.00 -0.56 9.74
CA GLY A 70 18.55 -0.03 11.03
C GLY A 70 17.95 -1.08 11.96
N ARG A 71 17.23 -2.08 11.40
CA ARG A 71 16.62 -3.23 12.12
C ARG A 71 15.68 -2.81 13.24
N GLU A 72 15.07 -1.62 13.14
CA GLU A 72 14.19 -1.05 14.18
C GLU A 72 14.80 -0.99 15.59
N ARG A 73 16.14 -0.97 15.67
CA ARG A 73 16.87 -0.94 16.94
C ARG A 73 16.63 0.37 17.70
N GLY A 74 16.99 0.38 18.99
CA GLY A 74 16.76 1.48 19.91
C GLY A 74 17.37 2.84 19.53
N LYS A 75 17.18 3.84 20.38
CA LYS A 75 17.43 5.27 20.09
C LYS A 75 18.86 5.58 19.56
N LEU A 76 19.92 5.01 20.13
CA LEU A 76 21.30 5.26 19.70
C LEU A 76 21.58 4.72 18.30
N SER A 77 21.12 3.51 18.01
CA SER A 77 21.26 2.90 16.68
C SER A 77 20.55 3.75 15.62
N ARG A 78 19.39 4.31 15.95
CA ARG A 78 18.62 5.18 15.06
C ARG A 78 19.37 6.46 14.73
N LEU A 79 19.99 7.11 15.71
CA LEU A 79 20.82 8.30 15.49
C LEU A 79 22.02 7.99 14.57
N PHE A 80 22.60 6.80 14.70
CA PHE A 80 23.69 6.36 13.84
C PHE A 80 23.20 6.14 12.39
N VAL A 81 22.03 5.55 12.20
CA VAL A 81 21.40 5.42 10.87
C VAL A 81 21.18 6.81 10.25
N TRP A 82 20.60 7.76 11.00
CA TRP A 82 20.37 9.12 10.52
C TRP A 82 21.66 9.84 10.12
N TRP A 83 22.71 9.68 10.91
CA TRP A 83 24.04 10.22 10.58
C TRP A 83 24.58 9.62 9.26
N ARG A 84 24.47 8.29 9.09
CA ARG A 84 24.88 7.61 7.84
C ARG A 84 24.08 8.09 6.63
N VAL A 85 22.76 8.23 6.77
CA VAL A 85 21.87 8.76 5.72
C VAL A 85 22.31 10.17 5.32
N ASN A 86 22.49 11.07 6.30
CA ASN A 86 22.93 12.45 6.05
C ASN A 86 24.31 12.48 5.36
N ARG A 87 25.29 11.69 5.83
CA ARG A 87 26.61 11.59 5.22
C ARG A 87 26.54 11.10 3.78
N LYS A 88 25.72 10.07 3.51
CA LYS A 88 25.54 9.53 2.16
C LYS A 88 24.86 10.53 1.24
N PHE A 89 23.78 11.16 1.70
CA PHE A 89 23.06 12.18 0.93
C PHE A 89 24.00 13.35 0.57
N ARG A 90 24.77 13.87 1.53
CA ARG A 90 25.74 14.95 1.29
C ARG A 90 26.75 14.60 0.19
N LYS A 91 27.27 13.36 0.19
CA LYS A 91 28.19 12.89 -0.86
C LYS A 91 27.47 12.82 -2.22
N MET A 92 26.24 12.32 -2.25
CA MET A 92 25.44 12.19 -3.44
C MET A 92 25.03 13.55 -4.03
N ALA A 93 24.56 14.48 -3.21
CA ALA A 93 24.15 15.82 -3.65
C ALA A 93 25.29 16.68 -4.24
N ARG A 94 26.56 16.31 -3.97
CA ARG A 94 27.73 16.92 -4.63
C ARG A 94 28.04 16.33 -6.00
N ALA A 95 27.60 15.08 -6.22
CA ALA A 95 27.92 14.32 -7.43
C ALA A 95 26.76 14.31 -8.45
N HIS A 96 25.55 14.61 -8.01
CA HIS A 96 24.33 14.51 -8.80
C HIS A 96 23.47 15.77 -8.66
N ASP A 97 22.74 16.11 -9.71
CA ASP A 97 21.70 17.13 -9.68
C ASP A 97 20.41 16.54 -9.10
N VAL A 98 20.15 16.83 -7.81
CA VAL A 98 18.99 16.29 -7.09
C VAL A 98 17.78 17.13 -7.37
N ALA A 99 16.77 16.54 -8.03
CA ALA A 99 15.50 17.19 -8.36
C ALA A 99 14.54 17.28 -7.16
N GLY A 100 14.58 16.32 -6.23
CA GLY A 100 13.70 16.33 -5.07
C GLY A 100 13.74 15.05 -4.26
N LEU A 101 13.02 15.06 -3.13
CA LEU A 101 12.93 13.95 -2.19
C LEU A 101 11.48 13.52 -1.99
N LEU A 102 11.21 12.22 -2.07
CA LEU A 102 9.93 11.63 -1.66
C LEU A 102 10.15 10.79 -0.40
N ASN A 103 9.41 11.09 0.65
CA ASN A 103 9.47 10.35 1.91
C ASN A 103 8.22 9.48 2.03
N PHE A 104 8.40 8.18 2.21
CA PHE A 104 7.31 7.30 2.58
C PHE A 104 7.15 7.27 4.10
N TRP A 105 5.92 7.40 4.57
CA TRP A 105 5.47 7.59 5.95
C TRP A 105 5.91 8.90 6.61
N LEU A 106 5.00 9.51 7.33
CA LEU A 106 5.28 10.62 8.24
C LEU A 106 5.92 10.08 9.53
N GLY A 107 7.19 9.69 9.39
CA GLY A 107 7.99 9.01 10.38
C GLY A 107 9.44 9.49 10.39
N GLU A 108 10.38 8.58 10.62
CA GLU A 108 11.81 8.95 10.61
C GLU A 108 12.33 9.30 9.20
N CYS A 109 11.76 8.69 8.16
CA CYS A 109 12.12 9.01 6.77
C CYS A 109 11.75 10.47 6.44
N SER A 110 10.55 10.90 6.80
CA SER A 110 10.14 12.30 6.62
C SER A 110 10.92 13.26 7.50
N LEU A 111 11.26 12.88 8.75
CA LEU A 111 12.08 13.72 9.61
C LEU A 111 13.44 14.03 8.98
N ILE A 112 14.11 13.01 8.47
CA ILE A 112 15.43 13.17 7.85
C ILE A 112 15.32 13.78 6.46
N GLY A 113 14.34 13.33 5.65
CA GLY A 113 14.13 13.84 4.29
C GLY A 113 13.77 15.32 4.27
N THR A 114 12.86 15.78 5.13
CA THR A 114 12.50 17.20 5.25
C THR A 114 13.69 18.03 5.77
N TYR A 115 14.46 17.51 6.73
CA TYR A 115 15.69 18.19 7.17
C TYR A 115 16.69 18.37 6.00
N LEU A 116 16.92 17.32 5.22
CA LEU A 116 17.81 17.37 4.07
C LEU A 116 17.29 18.34 2.99
N ALA A 117 16.01 18.26 2.68
CA ALA A 117 15.37 19.14 1.71
C ALA A 117 15.53 20.61 2.07
N ARG A 118 15.18 20.99 3.29
CA ARG A 118 15.34 22.37 3.78
C ARG A 118 16.79 22.82 3.78
N LYS A 119 17.74 21.93 4.14
CA LYS A 119 19.17 22.23 4.15
C LYS A 119 19.75 22.49 2.76
N TYR A 120 19.24 21.81 1.72
CA TYR A 120 19.76 21.89 0.36
C TYR A 120 18.86 22.70 -0.60
N GLY A 121 17.76 23.28 -0.09
CA GLY A 121 16.83 24.06 -0.92
C GLY A 121 16.06 23.20 -1.94
N LEU A 122 15.75 21.95 -1.60
CA LEU A 122 15.10 21.00 -2.49
C LEU A 122 13.61 20.83 -2.15
N PRO A 123 12.72 20.59 -3.12
CA PRO A 123 11.36 20.18 -2.83
C PRO A 123 11.33 18.79 -2.22
N ALA A 124 10.47 18.61 -1.23
CA ALA A 124 10.24 17.32 -0.61
C ALA A 124 8.78 17.12 -0.25
N PHE A 125 8.26 15.97 -0.59
CA PHE A 125 6.92 15.56 -0.22
C PHE A 125 6.96 14.33 0.68
N THR A 126 5.99 14.23 1.58
CA THR A 126 5.80 13.05 2.44
C THR A 126 4.48 12.38 2.09
N TRP A 127 4.56 11.12 1.68
CA TRP A 127 3.40 10.29 1.38
C TRP A 127 2.95 9.54 2.63
N LEU A 128 1.76 9.87 3.11
CA LEU A 128 1.14 9.22 4.26
C LEU A 128 0.64 7.83 3.86
N MET A 129 0.99 6.81 4.64
CA MET A 129 0.72 5.42 4.29
C MET A 129 -0.36 4.76 5.16
N GLY A 130 -0.95 5.47 6.12
CA GLY A 130 -2.05 4.99 6.95
C GLY A 130 -1.87 5.26 8.43
N GLN A 131 -1.14 4.43 9.15
CA GLN A 131 -1.00 4.54 10.61
C GLN A 131 -0.34 5.85 11.07
N ASP A 132 0.40 6.50 10.22
CA ASP A 132 1.07 7.77 10.45
C ASP A 132 0.10 8.97 10.60
N ALA A 133 -1.15 8.84 10.14
CA ALA A 133 -2.20 9.83 10.37
C ALA A 133 -2.93 9.63 11.72
N ARG A 134 -2.76 8.49 12.39
CA ARG A 134 -3.40 8.21 13.68
C ARG A 134 -2.89 9.10 14.80
N GLN A 135 -3.74 9.32 15.81
CA GLN A 135 -3.38 10.05 17.01
C GLN A 135 -2.14 9.47 17.69
N GLY A 136 -1.28 10.32 18.27
CA GLY A 136 -0.06 9.92 18.96
C GLY A 136 1.20 9.85 18.09
N ASN A 137 1.13 10.20 16.79
CA ASN A 137 2.31 10.28 15.96
C ASN A 137 3.20 11.48 16.36
N ARG A 138 4.26 11.20 17.13
CA ARG A 138 5.23 12.21 17.59
C ARG A 138 6.02 12.89 16.46
N TYR A 139 6.07 12.29 15.26
CA TYR A 139 6.80 12.86 14.14
C TYR A 139 6.09 14.08 13.54
N VAL A 140 4.79 14.20 13.66
CA VAL A 140 4.06 15.39 13.22
C VAL A 140 4.65 16.66 13.86
N ASN A 141 4.82 16.64 15.20
CA ASN A 141 5.37 17.77 15.95
C ASN A 141 6.87 18.02 15.69
N ARG A 142 7.62 17.00 15.24
CA ARG A 142 9.06 17.09 14.95
C ARG A 142 9.33 17.57 13.54
N VAL A 143 8.60 17.05 12.58
CA VAL A 143 8.72 17.39 11.15
C VAL A 143 8.10 18.77 10.89
N LYS A 144 6.96 19.05 11.55
CA LYS A 144 6.12 20.25 11.35
C LYS A 144 5.85 20.45 9.85
N PRO A 145 5.22 19.48 9.19
CA PRO A 145 4.97 19.57 7.77
C PRO A 145 3.89 20.62 7.48
N THR A 146 4.01 21.29 6.35
CA THR A 146 2.93 22.10 5.80
C THR A 146 1.92 21.22 5.05
N ALA A 147 0.72 21.70 4.82
CA ALA A 147 -0.29 20.99 4.02
C ALA A 147 0.23 20.65 2.62
N GLY A 148 0.98 21.57 1.98
CA GLY A 148 1.55 21.40 0.64
C GLY A 148 2.67 20.38 0.56
N GLU A 149 3.33 20.04 1.66
CA GLU A 149 4.40 19.02 1.71
C GLU A 149 3.84 17.58 1.90
N LEU A 150 2.50 17.43 2.05
CA LEU A 150 1.87 16.15 2.37
C LEU A 150 1.03 15.62 1.22
N ILE A 151 1.18 14.32 0.97
CA ILE A 151 0.35 13.52 0.07
C ILE A 151 -0.39 12.49 0.92
N ALA A 152 -1.71 12.41 0.81
CA ALA A 152 -2.51 11.35 1.42
C ALA A 152 -2.86 10.28 0.38
N LEU A 153 -2.92 9.02 0.80
CA LEU A 153 -3.37 7.91 -0.06
C LEU A 153 -4.87 7.97 -0.35
N SER A 154 -5.64 8.67 0.47
CA SER A 154 -7.10 8.69 0.39
C SER A 154 -7.67 9.95 1.04
N ASP A 155 -8.93 10.25 0.72
CA ASP A 155 -9.70 11.30 1.40
C ASP A 155 -9.85 11.02 2.90
N PHE A 156 -10.12 9.75 3.25
CA PHE A 156 -10.19 9.31 4.65
C PHE A 156 -8.90 9.66 5.41
N LEU A 157 -7.75 9.35 4.82
CA LEU A 157 -6.47 9.60 5.47
C LEU A 157 -6.17 11.09 5.62
N ALA A 158 -6.59 11.90 4.64
CA ALA A 158 -6.48 13.35 4.72
C ALA A 158 -7.38 13.91 5.84
N ASP A 159 -8.61 13.40 5.97
CA ASP A 159 -9.55 13.79 7.03
C ASP A 159 -9.07 13.30 8.40
N GLU A 160 -8.49 12.11 8.49
CA GLU A 160 -7.93 11.54 9.73
C GLU A 160 -6.76 12.39 10.25
N LEU A 161 -5.81 12.77 9.38
CA LEU A 161 -4.72 13.65 9.78
C LEU A 161 -5.24 15.02 10.20
N HIS A 162 -6.23 15.56 9.50
CA HIS A 162 -6.84 16.83 9.86
C HIS A 162 -7.54 16.77 11.23
N ARG A 163 -8.27 15.69 11.50
CA ARG A 163 -8.95 15.47 12.78
C ARG A 163 -7.95 15.42 13.92
N ASN A 164 -6.85 14.70 13.76
CA ASN A 164 -5.89 14.44 14.82
C ASN A 164 -4.87 15.56 15.03
N TYR A 165 -4.51 16.29 13.95
CA TYR A 165 -3.38 17.24 14.00
C TYR A 165 -3.70 18.61 13.39
N ARG A 166 -4.93 18.86 12.91
CA ARG A 166 -5.34 20.11 12.25
C ARG A 166 -4.53 20.45 10.99
N ILE A 167 -3.92 19.46 10.38
CA ILE A 167 -3.20 19.59 9.12
C ILE A 167 -3.95 18.74 8.08
N ARG A 168 -4.49 19.40 7.02
CA ARG A 168 -5.11 18.72 5.90
C ARG A 168 -4.11 18.64 4.76
N PRO A 169 -3.68 17.45 4.32
CA PRO A 169 -2.84 17.31 3.13
C PRO A 169 -3.46 18.00 1.92
N ALA A 170 -2.64 18.76 1.18
CA ALA A 170 -3.11 19.44 -0.03
C ALA A 170 -3.28 18.49 -1.22
N HIS A 171 -2.62 17.33 -1.16
CA HIS A 171 -2.61 16.36 -2.24
C HIS A 171 -3.20 15.03 -1.78
N VAL A 172 -4.12 14.48 -2.60
CA VAL A 172 -4.63 13.12 -2.45
C VAL A 172 -4.24 12.35 -3.71
N ILE A 173 -3.33 11.38 -3.58
CA ILE A 173 -2.87 10.53 -4.68
C ILE A 173 -3.04 9.09 -4.25
N VAL A 174 -3.96 8.38 -4.92
CA VAL A 174 -4.30 7.00 -4.59
C VAL A 174 -3.27 6.02 -5.14
N PRO A 175 -3.08 4.86 -4.51
CA PRO A 175 -2.28 3.77 -5.07
C PRO A 175 -2.90 3.28 -6.37
N GLY A 176 -2.10 3.20 -7.42
CA GLY A 176 -2.53 2.67 -8.71
C GLY A 176 -2.35 1.18 -8.83
N VAL A 177 -3.06 0.60 -9.79
CA VAL A 177 -2.99 -0.81 -10.20
C VAL A 177 -2.15 -0.92 -11.46
N ASP A 178 -1.28 -1.93 -11.55
CA ASP A 178 -0.62 -2.31 -12.80
C ASP A 178 -1.52 -3.31 -13.56
N ALA A 179 -2.17 -2.83 -14.60
CA ALA A 179 -3.05 -3.64 -15.44
C ALA A 179 -2.32 -4.82 -16.10
N ALA A 180 -1.00 -4.70 -16.33
CA ALA A 180 -0.19 -5.73 -16.97
C ALA A 180 0.06 -6.95 -16.07
N GLU A 181 -0.15 -6.84 -14.75
CA GLU A 181 -0.02 -7.95 -13.81
C GLU A 181 -1.24 -8.90 -13.84
N PHE A 182 -2.35 -8.50 -14.49
CA PHE A 182 -3.57 -9.29 -14.56
C PHE A 182 -3.65 -10.10 -15.84
N SER A 183 -4.19 -11.32 -15.73
CA SER A 183 -4.44 -12.16 -16.90
C SER A 183 -5.49 -11.52 -17.82
N MET A 184 -5.17 -11.40 -19.10
CA MET A 184 -6.12 -10.95 -20.13
C MET A 184 -7.22 -11.99 -20.44
N ARG A 185 -7.05 -13.24 -20.02
CA ARG A 185 -8.07 -14.29 -20.23
C ARG A 185 -9.15 -14.18 -19.16
N LYS A 186 -10.41 -14.10 -19.62
CA LYS A 186 -11.55 -14.18 -18.72
C LYS A 186 -11.53 -15.53 -18.01
N GLN A 187 -11.46 -15.50 -16.69
CA GLN A 187 -11.47 -16.70 -15.86
C GLN A 187 -12.86 -16.99 -15.31
N ALA A 188 -13.18 -18.28 -15.18
CA ALA A 188 -14.42 -18.67 -14.48
C ALA A 188 -14.30 -18.33 -12.99
N ARG A 189 -15.36 -17.72 -12.42
CA ARG A 189 -15.40 -17.35 -11.01
C ARG A 189 -15.82 -18.56 -10.17
N THR A 190 -14.81 -19.32 -9.74
CA THR A 190 -14.99 -20.56 -8.98
C THR A 190 -14.87 -20.35 -7.45
N ILE A 191 -14.51 -19.15 -7.02
CA ILE A 191 -14.40 -18.73 -5.62
C ILE A 191 -15.52 -17.71 -5.37
N ASP A 192 -16.35 -17.95 -4.37
CA ASP A 192 -17.42 -17.01 -4.03
C ASP A 192 -16.88 -15.80 -3.28
N ILE A 193 -16.02 -16.03 -2.29
CA ILE A 193 -15.53 -14.97 -1.40
C ILE A 193 -14.02 -15.13 -1.17
N ILE A 194 -13.27 -14.04 -1.33
CA ILE A 194 -11.85 -14.00 -1.00
C ILE A 194 -11.56 -12.96 0.08
N GLY A 195 -10.66 -13.28 1.00
CA GLY A 195 -10.02 -12.35 1.94
C GLY A 195 -8.53 -12.31 1.69
N VAL A 196 -7.91 -11.12 1.61
CA VAL A 196 -6.48 -10.96 1.33
C VAL A 196 -5.85 -9.95 2.29
N GLY A 197 -4.74 -10.36 2.91
CA GLY A 197 -3.94 -9.49 3.78
C GLY A 197 -3.33 -10.21 4.98
N SER A 198 -2.51 -9.49 5.75
CA SER A 198 -1.86 -10.03 6.95
C SER A 198 -2.89 -10.51 7.97
N LEU A 199 -2.65 -11.69 8.57
CA LEU A 199 -3.53 -12.27 9.60
C LEU A 199 -3.24 -11.63 10.96
N ILE A 200 -3.70 -10.38 11.12
CA ILE A 200 -3.57 -9.57 12.33
C ILE A 200 -4.95 -9.10 12.80
N THR A 201 -5.07 -8.79 14.07
CA THR A 201 -6.35 -8.39 14.72
C THR A 201 -7.05 -7.23 13.98
N LEU A 202 -6.27 -6.28 13.41
CA LEU A 202 -6.80 -5.14 12.67
C LEU A 202 -7.65 -5.54 11.46
N LYS A 203 -7.30 -6.66 10.80
CA LYS A 203 -7.95 -7.15 9.57
C LYS A 203 -9.27 -7.89 9.84
N ARG A 204 -9.56 -8.22 11.09
CA ARG A 204 -10.82 -8.79 11.53
C ARG A 204 -11.26 -10.04 10.75
N TYR A 205 -10.32 -10.97 10.50
CA TYR A 205 -10.69 -12.27 9.89
C TYR A 205 -11.62 -13.12 10.77
N ASP A 206 -11.72 -12.82 12.06
CA ASP A 206 -12.77 -13.33 12.94
C ASP A 206 -14.17 -13.02 12.38
N VAL A 207 -14.40 -11.75 11.95
CA VAL A 207 -15.66 -11.33 11.32
C VAL A 207 -15.84 -11.98 9.94
N PHE A 208 -14.76 -12.13 9.18
CA PHE A 208 -14.82 -12.84 7.89
C PHE A 208 -15.43 -14.24 8.06
N ILE A 209 -14.92 -15.03 9.02
CA ILE A 209 -15.40 -16.39 9.31
C ILE A 209 -16.87 -16.37 9.77
N GLU A 210 -17.26 -15.42 10.64
CA GLU A 210 -18.65 -15.25 11.08
C GLU A 210 -19.59 -14.98 9.90
N ILE A 211 -19.18 -14.14 8.93
CA ILE A 211 -19.96 -13.86 7.73
C ILE A 211 -20.09 -15.12 6.87
N ILE A 212 -19.01 -15.90 6.65
CA ILE A 212 -19.08 -17.15 5.90
C ILE A 212 -20.03 -18.14 6.60
N ALA A 213 -20.01 -18.23 7.94
CA ALA A 213 -20.96 -19.06 8.68
C ALA A 213 -22.42 -18.65 8.45
N GLY A 214 -22.67 -17.34 8.35
CA GLY A 214 -24.00 -16.81 7.98
C GLY A 214 -24.40 -17.15 6.55
N VAL A 215 -23.48 -16.97 5.60
CA VAL A 215 -23.68 -17.27 4.17
C VAL A 215 -23.94 -18.75 3.94
N ALA A 216 -23.23 -19.64 4.64
CA ALA A 216 -23.36 -21.09 4.52
C ALA A 216 -24.75 -21.62 4.89
N LYS A 217 -25.54 -20.88 5.69
CA LYS A 217 -26.94 -21.22 5.97
C LYS A 217 -27.82 -21.13 4.73
N THR A 218 -27.53 -20.21 3.80
CA THR A 218 -28.27 -20.03 2.53
C THR A 218 -27.59 -20.74 1.37
N PHE A 219 -26.25 -20.77 1.38
CA PHE A 219 -25.39 -21.39 0.37
C PHE A 219 -24.45 -22.41 1.01
N PRO A 220 -24.92 -23.65 1.31
CA PRO A 220 -24.10 -24.65 2.01
C PRO A 220 -22.79 -25.00 1.31
N GLN A 221 -22.70 -24.80 -0.01
CA GLN A 221 -21.53 -25.07 -0.84
C GLN A 221 -20.67 -23.82 -1.11
N VAL A 222 -20.87 -22.71 -0.36
CA VAL A 222 -20.07 -21.51 -0.52
C VAL A 222 -18.60 -21.82 -0.40
N LYS A 223 -17.79 -21.27 -1.33
CA LYS A 223 -16.32 -21.43 -1.34
C LYS A 223 -15.67 -20.12 -1.02
N ALA A 224 -14.95 -20.07 0.09
CA ALA A 224 -14.19 -18.92 0.53
C ALA A 224 -12.69 -19.24 0.63
N VAL A 225 -11.86 -18.24 0.31
CA VAL A 225 -10.39 -18.35 0.40
C VAL A 225 -9.86 -17.21 1.24
N ILE A 226 -8.96 -17.47 2.17
CA ILE A 226 -8.20 -16.46 2.89
C ILE A 226 -6.72 -16.59 2.50
N CYS A 227 -6.14 -15.52 1.94
CA CYS A 227 -4.72 -15.45 1.57
C CYS A 227 -3.97 -14.53 2.52
N GLY A 228 -3.01 -15.08 3.25
CA GLY A 228 -2.15 -14.28 4.11
C GLY A 228 -1.48 -15.07 5.21
N LYS A 229 -0.51 -14.42 5.87
CA LYS A 229 0.11 -14.95 7.08
C LYS A 229 0.10 -13.92 8.20
N GLY A 230 0.23 -14.39 9.42
CA GLY A 230 0.30 -13.53 10.60
C GLY A 230 0.03 -14.30 11.90
N PRO A 231 0.16 -13.60 13.05
CA PRO A 231 0.06 -14.22 14.37
C PRO A 231 -1.35 -14.78 14.69
N GLU A 232 -2.39 -14.35 13.98
CA GLU A 232 -3.77 -14.82 14.21
C GLU A 232 -4.07 -16.18 13.54
N ARG A 233 -3.14 -16.75 12.75
CA ARG A 233 -3.38 -17.93 11.91
C ARG A 233 -3.98 -19.10 12.66
N ASP A 234 -3.35 -19.52 13.75
CA ASP A 234 -3.78 -20.69 14.53
C ASP A 234 -5.17 -20.48 15.14
N ARG A 235 -5.41 -19.26 15.68
CA ARG A 235 -6.72 -18.90 16.23
C ARG A 235 -7.82 -18.92 15.15
N LEU A 236 -7.51 -18.51 13.91
CA LEU A 236 -8.46 -18.55 12.81
C LEU A 236 -8.75 -19.99 12.35
N ILE A 237 -7.75 -20.88 12.37
CA ILE A 237 -7.95 -22.32 12.09
C ILE A 237 -8.92 -22.92 13.13
N ASP A 238 -8.69 -22.65 14.42
CA ASP A 238 -9.57 -23.10 15.48
C ASP A 238 -11.00 -22.57 15.32
N GLN A 239 -11.15 -21.31 14.93
CA GLN A 239 -12.45 -20.69 14.69
C GLN A 239 -13.18 -21.33 13.50
N ILE A 240 -12.49 -21.62 12.39
CA ILE A 240 -13.03 -22.32 11.21
C ILE A 240 -13.51 -23.71 11.63
N TRP A 241 -12.69 -24.44 12.41
CA TRP A 241 -13.03 -25.77 12.90
C TRP A 241 -14.26 -25.76 13.80
N ASN A 242 -14.28 -24.88 14.80
CA ASN A 242 -15.39 -24.75 15.75
C ASN A 242 -16.70 -24.31 15.09
N ALA A 243 -16.62 -23.60 13.97
CA ALA A 243 -17.77 -23.20 13.16
C ALA A 243 -18.23 -24.28 12.16
N GLY A 244 -17.51 -25.39 12.02
CA GLY A 244 -17.81 -26.46 11.05
C GLY A 244 -17.61 -26.03 9.59
N LEU A 245 -16.69 -25.10 9.31
CA LEU A 245 -16.51 -24.49 8.00
C LEU A 245 -15.30 -25.01 7.23
N GLN A 246 -14.72 -26.17 7.60
CA GLN A 246 -13.52 -26.72 6.97
C GLN A 246 -13.74 -27.08 5.49
N ALA A 247 -14.97 -27.36 5.09
CA ALA A 247 -15.33 -27.61 3.70
C ALA A 247 -15.61 -26.33 2.89
N ASN A 248 -15.73 -25.16 3.58
CA ASN A 248 -16.12 -23.91 2.97
C ASN A 248 -14.98 -22.90 2.89
N ILE A 249 -13.99 -22.96 3.78
CA ILE A 249 -12.91 -21.97 3.89
C ILE A 249 -11.55 -22.63 3.71
N ASP A 250 -10.84 -22.22 2.68
CA ASP A 250 -9.43 -22.55 2.47
C ASP A 250 -8.55 -21.40 3.03
N LEU A 251 -7.78 -21.67 4.08
CA LEU A 251 -6.80 -20.74 4.64
C LEU A 251 -5.43 -21.04 4.02
N LEU A 252 -5.08 -20.30 2.98
CA LEU A 252 -3.81 -20.43 2.27
C LEU A 252 -2.68 -19.77 3.05
N ASP A 253 -1.48 -20.32 2.92
CA ASP A 253 -0.26 -19.71 3.42
C ASP A 253 0.15 -18.49 2.57
N GLU A 254 1.36 -17.96 2.81
CA GLU A 254 1.89 -16.85 2.02
C GLU A 254 1.95 -17.22 0.53
N THR A 255 1.20 -16.48 -0.25
CA THR A 255 1.01 -16.69 -1.68
C THR A 255 1.69 -15.53 -2.41
N THR A 256 2.25 -15.75 -3.57
CA THR A 256 2.85 -14.68 -4.38
C THR A 256 1.78 -13.66 -4.81
N HIS A 257 2.18 -12.40 -5.03
CA HIS A 257 1.25 -11.36 -5.48
C HIS A 257 0.52 -11.76 -6.78
N ALA A 258 1.23 -12.35 -7.75
CA ALA A 258 0.63 -12.81 -9.00
C ALA A 258 -0.44 -13.90 -8.79
N GLU A 259 -0.21 -14.83 -7.86
CA GLU A 259 -1.22 -15.84 -7.49
C GLU A 259 -2.43 -15.22 -6.81
N VAL A 260 -2.22 -14.23 -5.92
CA VAL A 260 -3.31 -13.48 -5.29
C VAL A 260 -4.17 -12.78 -6.33
N LEU A 261 -3.57 -12.11 -7.33
CA LEU A 261 -4.32 -11.46 -8.41
C LEU A 261 -5.11 -12.49 -9.24
N CYS A 262 -4.54 -13.66 -9.51
CA CYS A 262 -5.23 -14.75 -10.19
C CYS A 262 -6.43 -15.27 -9.37
N LEU A 263 -6.28 -15.43 -8.06
CA LEU A 263 -7.37 -15.81 -7.16
C LEU A 263 -8.46 -14.74 -7.13
N MET A 264 -8.11 -13.45 -7.10
CA MET A 264 -9.08 -12.35 -7.19
C MET A 264 -9.87 -12.38 -8.49
N GLN A 265 -9.23 -12.64 -9.66
CA GLN A 265 -9.92 -12.77 -10.95
C GLN A 265 -10.91 -13.96 -10.99
N ARG A 266 -10.69 -14.97 -10.15
CA ARG A 266 -11.57 -16.14 -9.98
C ARG A 266 -12.59 -15.97 -8.85
N SER A 267 -12.57 -14.85 -8.14
CA SER A 267 -13.46 -14.58 -7.00
C SER A 267 -14.61 -13.66 -7.39
N LYS A 268 -15.80 -13.87 -6.80
CA LYS A 268 -16.95 -12.99 -6.98
C LYS A 268 -16.88 -11.78 -6.07
N ILE A 269 -16.43 -11.96 -4.83
CA ILE A 269 -16.42 -10.94 -3.77
C ILE A 269 -15.08 -10.94 -3.06
N LEU A 270 -14.47 -9.75 -2.89
CA LEU A 270 -13.49 -9.48 -1.83
C LEU A 270 -14.24 -9.04 -0.58
N LEU A 271 -14.17 -9.83 0.50
CA LEU A 271 -14.71 -9.47 1.79
C LEU A 271 -13.57 -8.96 2.69
N HIS A 272 -13.68 -7.69 3.15
CA HIS A 272 -12.60 -7.02 3.87
C HIS A 272 -13.12 -6.31 5.12
N PRO A 273 -13.30 -7.02 6.23
CA PRO A 273 -13.88 -6.47 7.46
C PRO A 273 -12.88 -5.69 8.32
N SER A 274 -11.80 -5.18 7.74
CA SER A 274 -10.76 -4.42 8.44
C SER A 274 -11.35 -3.24 9.22
N SER A 275 -10.83 -3.00 10.43
CA SER A 275 -11.29 -1.91 11.30
C SER A 275 -10.61 -0.56 11.00
N TYR A 276 -9.49 -0.57 10.26
CA TYR A 276 -8.78 0.65 9.85
C TYR A 276 -7.87 0.40 8.66
N GLU A 277 -7.93 1.30 7.67
CA GLU A 277 -7.04 1.30 6.50
C GLU A 277 -6.67 2.75 6.11
N GLY A 278 -5.47 2.93 5.54
CA GLY A 278 -5.12 4.17 4.87
C GLY A 278 -5.75 4.25 3.46
N PHE A 279 -5.41 3.29 2.64
CA PHE A 279 -6.05 2.89 1.39
C PHE A 279 -5.72 1.39 1.20
N PRO A 280 -6.70 0.51 1.26
CA PRO A 280 -6.46 -0.91 1.03
C PRO A 280 -6.20 -1.16 -0.47
N THR A 281 -4.93 -1.39 -0.84
CA THR A 281 -4.56 -1.64 -2.25
C THR A 281 -5.32 -2.83 -2.82
N VAL A 282 -5.61 -3.82 -1.99
CA VAL A 282 -6.43 -4.98 -2.35
C VAL A 282 -7.84 -4.62 -2.85
N TYR A 283 -8.38 -3.42 -2.51
CA TYR A 283 -9.65 -2.93 -3.07
C TYR A 283 -9.50 -2.61 -4.55
N ALA A 284 -8.46 -1.83 -4.89
CA ALA A 284 -8.18 -1.46 -6.26
C ALA A 284 -7.89 -2.70 -7.12
N GLU A 285 -7.11 -3.64 -6.58
CA GLU A 285 -6.77 -4.90 -7.23
C GLU A 285 -8.02 -5.78 -7.46
N ALA A 286 -8.87 -5.96 -6.44
CA ALA A 286 -10.09 -6.75 -6.54
C ALA A 286 -11.12 -6.13 -7.50
N LEU A 287 -11.31 -4.81 -7.45
CA LEU A 287 -12.18 -4.07 -8.36
C LEU A 287 -11.69 -4.21 -9.81
N TYR A 288 -10.37 -4.10 -10.04
CA TYR A 288 -9.81 -4.31 -11.36
C TYR A 288 -9.91 -5.77 -11.82
N ALA A 289 -9.78 -6.72 -10.91
CA ALA A 289 -10.06 -8.14 -11.16
C ALA A 289 -11.54 -8.42 -11.47
N GLY A 290 -12.44 -7.44 -11.30
CA GLY A 290 -13.89 -7.56 -11.49
C GLY A 290 -14.62 -8.24 -10.32
N ALA A 291 -14.00 -8.30 -9.14
CA ALA A 291 -14.70 -8.74 -7.93
C ALA A 291 -15.43 -7.55 -7.27
N HIS A 292 -16.59 -7.82 -6.65
CA HIS A 292 -17.21 -6.84 -5.78
C HIS A 292 -16.42 -6.73 -4.47
N VAL A 293 -16.32 -5.53 -3.93
CA VAL A 293 -15.64 -5.29 -2.65
C VAL A 293 -16.69 -4.99 -1.59
N VAL A 294 -16.70 -5.76 -0.49
CA VAL A 294 -17.61 -5.53 0.64
C VAL A 294 -16.76 -5.29 1.90
N GLY A 295 -16.97 -4.15 2.56
CA GLY A 295 -16.18 -3.79 3.74
C GLY A 295 -16.78 -2.65 4.54
N PHE A 296 -16.26 -2.42 5.76
CA PHE A 296 -16.70 -1.34 6.65
C PHE A 296 -16.12 0.02 6.29
N PHE A 297 -15.23 0.07 5.31
CA PHE A 297 -14.40 1.24 5.06
C PHE A 297 -14.52 1.74 3.62
N SER A 298 -14.65 3.06 3.46
CA SER A 298 -14.47 3.74 2.18
C SER A 298 -13.23 4.62 2.22
N PRO A 299 -12.21 4.37 1.37
CA PRO A 299 -11.05 5.22 1.31
C PRO A 299 -11.35 6.61 0.72
N MET A 300 -12.30 6.66 -0.21
CA MET A 300 -12.70 7.89 -0.92
C MET A 300 -14.07 8.36 -0.46
N ARG A 301 -14.38 9.65 -0.65
CA ARG A 301 -15.68 10.24 -0.29
C ARG A 301 -16.85 9.57 -1.00
N HIS A 302 -16.61 9.15 -2.23
CA HIS A 302 -17.56 8.38 -3.02
C HIS A 302 -17.00 6.98 -3.25
N PRO A 303 -17.76 5.93 -2.92
CA PRO A 303 -17.37 4.56 -3.22
C PRO A 303 -17.15 4.37 -4.71
N PHE A 304 -16.22 3.49 -5.07
CA PHE A 304 -16.04 3.05 -6.46
C PHE A 304 -17.22 2.19 -6.91
N ALA A 305 -17.41 2.06 -8.21
CA ALA A 305 -18.33 1.04 -8.74
C ALA A 305 -17.96 -0.34 -8.19
N HIS A 306 -18.95 -1.20 -7.90
CA HIS A 306 -18.80 -2.51 -7.26
C HIS A 306 -18.20 -2.49 -5.84
N GLN A 307 -17.99 -1.32 -5.21
CA GLN A 307 -17.64 -1.20 -3.80
C GLN A 307 -18.90 -0.99 -2.97
N HIS A 308 -19.08 -1.85 -1.97
CA HIS A 308 -20.19 -1.83 -1.01
C HIS A 308 -19.65 -1.50 0.38
N VAL A 309 -19.97 -0.32 0.88
CA VAL A 309 -19.59 0.12 2.22
C VAL A 309 -20.75 -0.15 3.15
N VAL A 310 -20.52 -0.86 4.23
CA VAL A 310 -21.55 -1.31 5.18
C VAL A 310 -21.23 -0.87 6.60
N ALA A 311 -22.26 -0.67 7.41
CA ALA A 311 -22.11 -0.17 8.77
C ALA A 311 -22.09 -1.28 9.84
N SER A 312 -22.57 -2.48 9.52
CA SER A 312 -22.68 -3.59 10.47
C SER A 312 -22.37 -4.94 9.84
N LYS A 313 -22.13 -5.97 10.69
CA LYS A 313 -21.98 -7.35 10.24
C LYS A 313 -23.25 -7.89 9.56
N GLU A 314 -24.43 -7.52 10.05
CA GLU A 314 -25.72 -7.91 9.46
C GLU A 314 -25.86 -7.36 8.06
N GLU A 315 -25.58 -6.07 7.88
CA GLU A 315 -25.58 -5.45 6.56
C GLU A 315 -24.55 -6.10 5.63
N MET A 316 -23.34 -6.40 6.14
CA MET A 316 -22.30 -7.11 5.41
C MET A 316 -22.78 -8.47 4.92
N LEU A 317 -23.40 -9.28 5.79
CA LEU A 317 -23.97 -10.56 5.44
C LEU A 317 -25.07 -10.41 4.37
N ASN A 318 -25.99 -9.46 4.56
CA ASN A 318 -27.10 -9.23 3.62
C ASN A 318 -26.58 -8.83 2.22
N VAL A 319 -25.58 -7.96 2.14
CA VAL A 319 -24.95 -7.54 0.89
C VAL A 319 -24.28 -8.72 0.20
N VAL A 320 -23.51 -9.53 0.94
CA VAL A 320 -22.84 -10.73 0.39
C VAL A 320 -23.86 -11.73 -0.14
N VAL A 321 -24.91 -12.06 0.63
CA VAL A 321 -25.98 -12.97 0.22
C VAL A 321 -26.68 -12.43 -1.04
N ASN A 322 -27.00 -11.14 -1.08
CA ASN A 322 -27.65 -10.51 -2.23
C ASN A 322 -26.79 -10.59 -3.51
N ILE A 323 -25.46 -10.36 -3.41
CA ILE A 323 -24.55 -10.49 -4.57
C ILE A 323 -24.53 -11.95 -5.07
N LEU A 324 -24.42 -12.91 -4.15
CA LEU A 324 -24.36 -14.34 -4.51
C LEU A 324 -25.66 -14.91 -5.06
N SER A 325 -26.81 -14.33 -4.69
CA SER A 325 -28.13 -14.76 -5.17
C SER A 325 -28.44 -14.32 -6.59
N ARG A 326 -27.69 -13.40 -7.17
CA ARG A 326 -27.93 -12.89 -8.53
C ARG A 326 -27.34 -13.82 -9.56
N GLU A 327 -28.14 -14.30 -10.50
CA GLU A 327 -27.68 -15.14 -11.61
C GLU A 327 -26.69 -14.42 -12.54
N ASN A 328 -26.91 -13.12 -12.79
CA ASN A 328 -26.11 -12.27 -13.68
C ASN A 328 -25.50 -11.10 -12.91
N THR A 329 -24.55 -11.38 -12.01
CA THR A 329 -23.78 -10.34 -11.34
C THR A 329 -22.80 -9.73 -12.33
N ASP A 330 -22.78 -8.39 -12.43
CA ASP A 330 -21.79 -7.67 -13.24
C ASP A 330 -20.41 -7.77 -12.59
N HIS A 331 -19.47 -8.29 -13.34
CA HIS A 331 -18.06 -8.45 -12.97
C HIS A 331 -17.15 -7.68 -13.91
N ALA A 332 -17.61 -6.55 -14.43
CA ALA A 332 -16.77 -5.65 -15.22
C ALA A 332 -15.60 -5.13 -14.38
N SER A 333 -14.45 -5.02 -15.01
CA SER A 333 -13.25 -4.47 -14.39
C SER A 333 -13.43 -2.99 -14.09
N VAL A 334 -13.10 -2.57 -12.87
CA VAL A 334 -13.16 -1.16 -12.44
C VAL A 334 -11.75 -0.68 -12.12
N LEU A 335 -11.17 0.12 -13.01
CA LEU A 335 -9.87 0.76 -12.78
C LEU A 335 -10.06 2.01 -11.89
N THR A 336 -9.57 1.95 -10.66
CA THR A 336 -9.64 3.08 -9.73
C THR A 336 -8.61 4.16 -10.05
N CYS A 337 -7.41 3.75 -10.41
CA CYS A 337 -6.28 4.57 -10.88
C CYS A 337 -5.24 3.61 -11.47
N SER A 338 -4.55 4.00 -12.53
CA SER A 338 -3.39 3.24 -12.99
C SER A 338 -2.13 3.62 -12.20
N ILE A 339 -1.18 2.70 -12.11
CA ILE A 339 0.09 3.00 -11.44
C ILE A 339 0.88 4.08 -12.20
N GLU A 340 0.72 4.13 -13.52
CA GLU A 340 1.31 5.16 -14.38
C GLU A 340 0.78 6.54 -14.04
N GLU A 341 -0.53 6.67 -13.85
CA GLU A 341 -1.16 7.91 -13.44
C GLU A 341 -0.68 8.34 -12.05
N THR A 342 -0.60 7.39 -11.12
CA THR A 342 -0.04 7.63 -9.78
C THR A 342 1.38 8.21 -9.85
N CYS A 343 2.26 7.62 -10.65
CA CYS A 343 3.63 8.12 -10.87
C CYS A 343 3.63 9.54 -11.46
N SER A 344 2.82 9.77 -12.50
CA SER A 344 2.73 11.06 -13.18
C SER A 344 2.23 12.16 -12.23
N ARG A 345 1.22 11.88 -11.43
CA ARG A 345 0.67 12.82 -10.43
C ARG A 345 1.69 13.17 -9.34
N VAL A 346 2.50 12.20 -8.91
CA VAL A 346 3.58 12.47 -7.93
C VAL A 346 4.65 13.35 -8.56
N LEU A 347 5.12 13.06 -9.78
CA LEU A 347 6.15 13.88 -10.45
C LEU A 347 5.67 15.30 -10.75
N ALA A 348 4.41 15.49 -11.12
CA ALA A 348 3.83 16.80 -11.37
C ALA A 348 3.94 17.76 -10.16
N LEU A 349 4.01 17.24 -8.93
CA LEU A 349 4.25 18.06 -7.74
C LEU A 349 5.66 18.70 -7.76
N TYR A 350 6.63 18.01 -8.32
CA TYR A 350 8.01 18.51 -8.42
C TYR A 350 8.19 19.44 -9.62
N ASP A 351 7.44 19.23 -10.71
CA ASP A 351 7.41 20.15 -11.86
C ASP A 351 6.86 21.52 -11.44
N SER A 352 5.75 21.54 -10.69
CA SER A 352 5.16 22.75 -10.16
C SER A 352 6.09 23.48 -9.17
N ALA A 353 7.01 22.76 -8.52
CA ALA A 353 8.07 23.33 -7.69
C ALA A 353 9.33 23.75 -8.50
N GLY A 354 9.30 23.66 -9.84
CA GLY A 354 10.40 24.09 -10.73
C GLY A 354 11.57 23.10 -10.82
N SER A 355 11.41 21.86 -10.39
CA SER A 355 12.51 20.90 -10.27
C SER A 355 12.95 20.26 -11.58
N PHE A 356 12.04 20.11 -12.54
CA PHE A 356 12.31 19.49 -13.84
C PHE A 356 12.36 20.50 -15.00
N SER A 357 11.94 21.76 -14.75
CA SER A 357 12.00 22.86 -15.73
C SER A 357 13.41 23.48 -15.73
N LYS A 358 14.39 22.83 -16.35
CA LYS A 358 15.62 23.48 -16.85
C LYS A 358 16.28 22.60 -17.89
#